data_9edd0683728ba118eda5a652b3bdc3cf
#
_entry.id   9edd0683728ba118eda5a652b3bdc3cf
#
_cell.length_a   1.000
_cell.length_b   1.000
_cell.length_c   1.000
_cell.angle_alpha   90.00
_cell.angle_beta   90.00
_cell.angle_gamma   90.00
#
_symmetry.space_group_name_H-M   'P 1'
#
loop_
_entity.id
_entity.type
_entity.pdbx_description
1 polymer ?
#
loop_
_entity_poly.entity_id
_entity_poly.type
_entity_poly.pdbx_seq_one_letter_code
_entity_poly.pdbx_strand_id
1 'polypeptide(L)'
;EANYVPRPGDRIRIEADTRYGRAVGEDRLPQLVPIDTVKVTLLELATSKDVGGASGDKECRYQITFQDPPGERNYYFVRVMGDADYSVPLDYSQDEVFSGIFEGLNGLDEGSAYNGRNGMAFSDALFNGKRYTLRLSELFSGDVSWHFGRGDEGVRRKVQLYSISEGYFRYLSGIFNEDEESFNRQLVSVGLSEPPTLFTNVKNGTGIVGSLQLAVKDYRVVVSARGTELSLEKYVPRERKEGDFIDGPSTIYRPSKR
;
A
#
# COMPACT_ATOMS: atom_id res chain seq x y z
N GLU A 1 4.55 5.67 29.53
CA GLU A 1 5.57 5.26 28.53
C GLU A 1 6.01 3.84 28.86
N ALA A 2 5.96 2.91 27.90
CA ALA A 2 6.45 1.56 28.10
C ALA A 2 7.96 1.53 27.82
N ASN A 3 8.76 1.13 28.81
CA ASN A 3 10.21 0.91 28.64
C ASN A 3 10.54 -0.41 27.93
N TYR A 4 9.58 -0.97 27.19
CA TYR A 4 9.70 -2.25 26.50
C TYR A 4 9.72 -2.03 24.98
N VAL A 5 10.73 -2.61 24.33
CA VAL A 5 10.82 -2.66 22.87
C VAL A 5 10.37 -4.04 22.42
N PRO A 6 9.22 -4.17 21.76
CA PRO A 6 8.73 -5.46 21.28
C PRO A 6 9.71 -6.13 20.31
N ARG A 7 9.82 -7.45 20.38
CA ARG A 7 10.65 -8.28 19.50
C ARG A 7 9.78 -9.15 18.60
N PRO A 8 10.25 -9.53 17.41
CA PRO A 8 9.55 -10.49 16.57
C PRO A 8 9.13 -11.74 17.35
N GLY A 9 7.89 -12.15 17.20
CA GLY A 9 7.31 -13.28 17.93
C GLY A 9 6.66 -12.96 19.26
N ASP A 10 6.86 -11.76 19.82
CA ASP A 10 6.20 -11.36 21.05
C ASP A 10 4.69 -11.31 20.88
N ARG A 11 3.97 -11.73 21.92
CA ARG A 11 2.52 -11.58 22.00
C ARG A 11 2.18 -10.23 22.60
N ILE A 12 1.37 -9.49 21.88
CA ILE A 12 0.82 -8.22 22.32
C ILE A 12 -0.62 -8.48 22.72
N ARG A 13 -0.94 -8.14 23.98
CA ARG A 13 -2.28 -8.26 24.55
C ARG A 13 -2.75 -6.89 24.98
N ILE A 14 -3.92 -6.51 24.52
CA ILE A 14 -4.59 -5.26 24.90
C ILE A 14 -5.88 -5.63 25.62
N GLU A 15 -6.08 -5.04 26.79
CA GLU A 15 -7.28 -5.19 27.59
C GLU A 15 -7.92 -3.83 27.77
N ALA A 16 -9.24 -3.79 27.62
CA ALA A 16 -10.03 -2.58 27.82
C ALA A 16 -11.24 -2.89 28.72
N ASP A 17 -11.31 -2.22 29.85
CA ASP A 17 -12.47 -2.26 30.73
C ASP A 17 -13.48 -1.20 30.28
N THR A 18 -14.68 -1.65 29.92
CA THR A 18 -15.76 -0.80 29.43
C THR A 18 -17.00 -0.96 30.32
N ARG A 19 -17.96 -0.06 30.19
CA ARG A 19 -19.26 -0.20 30.87
C ARG A 19 -20.03 -1.49 30.49
N TYR A 20 -19.66 -2.15 29.40
CA TYR A 20 -20.29 -3.36 28.89
C TYR A 20 -19.50 -4.63 29.24
N GLY A 21 -18.38 -4.50 29.97
CA GLY A 21 -17.50 -5.58 30.32
C GLY A 21 -16.07 -5.40 29.83
N ARG A 22 -15.26 -6.41 30.08
CA ARG A 22 -13.85 -6.43 29.70
C ARG A 22 -13.67 -7.02 28.31
N ALA A 23 -13.11 -6.24 27.39
CA ALA A 23 -12.69 -6.70 26.07
C ALA A 23 -11.19 -7.02 26.08
N VAL A 24 -10.80 -8.07 25.35
CA VAL A 24 -9.41 -8.54 25.29
C VAL A 24 -9.08 -8.90 23.84
N GLY A 25 -8.04 -8.29 23.29
CA GLY A 25 -7.49 -8.63 21.99
C GLY A 25 -6.02 -9.05 22.11
N GLU A 26 -5.62 -10.02 21.31
CA GLU A 26 -4.25 -10.52 21.28
C GLU A 26 -3.76 -10.65 19.84
N ASP A 27 -2.46 -10.37 19.64
CA ASP A 27 -1.79 -10.56 18.38
C ASP A 27 -0.31 -10.90 18.58
N ARG A 28 0.37 -11.34 17.52
CA ARG A 28 1.80 -11.68 17.54
C ARG A 28 2.55 -10.75 16.58
N LEU A 29 3.63 -10.14 17.08
CA LEU A 29 4.47 -9.27 16.27
C LEU A 29 5.21 -10.07 15.19
N PRO A 30 4.99 -9.78 13.89
CA PRO A 30 5.69 -10.47 12.80
C PRO A 30 7.17 -10.11 12.76
N GLN A 31 7.97 -10.89 12.02
CA GLN A 31 9.35 -10.54 11.74
C GLN A 31 9.42 -9.36 10.77
N LEU A 32 10.34 -8.41 11.01
CA LEU A 32 10.64 -7.35 10.05
C LEU A 32 11.32 -7.95 8.81
N VAL A 33 10.77 -7.70 7.64
CA VAL A 33 11.38 -8.04 6.36
C VAL A 33 11.89 -6.75 5.71
N PRO A 34 13.21 -6.58 5.60
CA PRO A 34 13.78 -5.39 4.98
C PRO A 34 13.58 -5.41 3.46
N ILE A 35 13.45 -4.22 2.87
CA ILE A 35 13.53 -4.06 1.42
C ILE A 35 15.01 -4.09 1.02
N ASP A 36 15.41 -5.05 0.18
CA ASP A 36 16.78 -5.13 -0.33
C ASP A 36 17.05 -4.02 -1.35
N THR A 37 16.31 -4.04 -2.44
CA THR A 37 16.45 -3.08 -3.54
C THR A 37 15.10 -2.60 -4.06
N VAL A 38 15.10 -1.37 -4.57
CA VAL A 38 14.00 -0.83 -5.39
C VAL A 38 14.60 -0.36 -6.70
N LYS A 39 13.93 -0.69 -7.81
CA LYS A 39 14.25 -0.17 -9.14
C LYS A 39 12.99 0.46 -9.74
N VAL A 40 13.18 1.47 -10.57
CA VAL A 40 12.11 2.06 -11.38
C VAL A 40 12.46 1.97 -12.86
N THR A 41 11.44 1.83 -13.70
CA THR A 41 11.56 1.83 -15.15
C THR A 41 10.40 2.60 -15.73
N LEU A 42 10.68 3.52 -16.66
CA LEU A 42 9.66 4.20 -17.44
C LEU A 42 9.33 3.38 -18.68
N LEU A 43 8.07 3.14 -18.91
CA LEU A 43 7.55 2.48 -20.09
C LEU A 43 6.53 3.38 -20.76
N GLU A 44 6.60 3.47 -22.09
CA GLU A 44 5.55 4.07 -22.90
C GLU A 44 4.55 2.98 -23.27
N LEU A 45 3.29 3.19 -22.94
CA LEU A 45 2.23 2.28 -23.30
C LEU A 45 1.80 2.57 -24.75
N ALA A 46 1.60 1.50 -25.53
CA ALA A 46 1.11 1.66 -26.90
C ALA A 46 -0.31 2.24 -26.85
N THR A 47 -0.43 3.52 -27.14
CA THR A 47 -1.75 4.15 -27.31
C THR A 47 -2.36 3.74 -28.63
N SER A 48 -3.65 3.46 -28.63
CA SER A 48 -4.44 3.41 -29.86
C SER A 48 -4.34 4.80 -30.53
N LYS A 49 -3.85 4.85 -31.75
CA LYS A 49 -3.54 6.07 -32.51
C LYS A 49 -4.75 6.94 -32.85
N ASP A 50 -5.91 6.73 -32.29
CA ASP A 50 -7.18 7.24 -32.83
C ASP A 50 -7.79 8.42 -32.06
N VAL A 51 -7.15 8.99 -31.08
CA VAL A 51 -7.70 10.20 -30.41
C VAL A 51 -6.64 11.29 -30.29
N GLY A 52 -6.63 12.16 -31.30
CA GLY A 52 -6.16 13.55 -31.21
C GLY A 52 -4.95 13.91 -30.37
N GLY A 53 -3.73 13.52 -30.78
CA GLY A 53 -2.51 14.25 -30.37
C GLY A 53 -2.13 14.30 -28.87
N ALA A 54 -2.80 13.62 -28.02
CA ALA A 54 -2.45 13.54 -26.59
C ALA A 54 -1.22 12.66 -26.41
N SER A 55 -0.27 13.14 -25.60
CA SER A 55 0.88 12.35 -25.13
C SER A 55 0.36 11.02 -24.57
N GLY A 56 0.88 9.89 -25.07
CA GLY A 56 0.40 8.56 -24.68
C GLY A 56 0.50 8.28 -23.19
N ASP A 57 -0.25 7.29 -22.75
CA ASP A 57 -0.17 6.79 -21.39
C ASP A 57 1.21 6.21 -21.11
N LYS A 58 1.68 6.38 -19.90
CA LYS A 58 2.99 5.97 -19.42
C LYS A 58 2.87 5.20 -18.12
N GLU A 59 3.85 4.37 -17.88
CA GLU A 59 3.94 3.52 -16.71
C GLU A 59 5.29 3.74 -16.03
N CYS A 60 5.28 4.14 -14.76
CA CYS A 60 6.44 4.02 -13.89
C CYS A 60 6.35 2.70 -13.14
N ARG A 61 7.14 1.72 -13.56
CA ARG A 61 7.15 0.39 -12.95
C ARG A 61 8.15 0.35 -11.80
N TYR A 62 7.67 -0.03 -10.62
CA TYR A 62 8.47 -0.31 -9.43
C TYR A 62 8.76 -1.80 -9.35
N GLN A 63 10.01 -2.16 -9.10
CA GLN A 63 10.48 -3.50 -8.79
C GLN A 63 11.06 -3.48 -7.37
N ILE A 64 10.33 -4.06 -6.42
CA ILE A 64 10.67 -4.06 -4.99
C ILE A 64 11.13 -5.45 -4.62
N THR A 65 12.43 -5.62 -4.33
CA THR A 65 13.01 -6.93 -4.00
C THR A 65 13.25 -7.05 -2.50
N PHE A 66 12.87 -8.19 -1.94
CA PHE A 66 13.08 -8.56 -0.55
C PHE A 66 13.26 -10.08 -0.39
N GLN A 67 13.80 -10.51 0.74
CA GLN A 67 13.96 -11.91 1.10
C GLN A 67 12.89 -12.30 2.12
N ASP A 68 12.02 -13.24 1.73
CA ASP A 68 11.03 -13.79 2.64
C ASP A 68 11.65 -14.79 3.61
N PRO A 69 11.29 -14.76 4.90
CA PRO A 69 11.74 -15.76 5.87
C PRO A 69 11.09 -17.13 5.60
N PRO A 70 11.87 -18.25 5.67
CA PRO A 70 11.30 -19.56 5.47
C PRO A 70 10.53 -20.07 6.69
N GLY A 71 9.61 -21.00 6.46
CA GLY A 71 9.02 -21.87 7.48
C GLY A 71 7.61 -21.48 7.90
N GLU A 72 7.35 -20.26 8.31
CA GLU A 72 6.00 -19.78 8.65
C GLU A 72 5.38 -19.08 7.44
N ARG A 73 4.06 -19.00 7.38
CA ARG A 73 3.38 -18.14 6.41
C ARG A 73 3.51 -16.69 6.83
N ASN A 74 4.00 -15.87 5.91
CA ASN A 74 4.20 -14.44 6.11
C ASN A 74 3.15 -13.65 5.34
N TYR A 75 2.77 -12.50 5.90
CA TYR A 75 1.79 -11.60 5.34
C TYR A 75 2.38 -10.20 5.24
N TYR A 76 2.07 -9.53 4.16
CA TYR A 76 2.64 -8.24 3.81
C TYR A 76 1.56 -7.24 3.42
N PHE A 77 1.92 -5.97 3.56
CA PHE A 77 1.17 -4.87 2.98
C PHE A 77 2.16 -3.92 2.34
N VAL A 78 1.90 -3.49 1.11
CA VAL A 78 2.79 -2.61 0.35
C VAL A 78 2.06 -1.35 -0.09
N ARG A 79 2.77 -0.23 -0.06
CA ARG A 79 2.34 1.03 -0.66
C ARG A 79 3.52 1.91 -1.04
N VAL A 80 3.27 2.89 -1.91
CA VAL A 80 4.19 3.97 -2.23
C VAL A 80 3.55 5.29 -1.83
N MET A 81 4.30 6.09 -1.08
CA MET A 81 3.87 7.43 -0.64
C MET A 81 4.61 8.48 -1.45
N GLY A 82 3.91 9.53 -1.85
CA GLY A 82 4.48 10.71 -2.49
C GLY A 82 4.90 11.79 -1.50
N ASP A 83 5.10 12.99 -2.04
CA ASP A 83 5.31 14.19 -1.23
C ASP A 83 4.06 14.48 -0.36
N ALA A 84 4.26 15.17 0.77
CA ALA A 84 3.21 15.42 1.75
C ALA A 84 2.49 14.17 2.28
N ASP A 85 3.16 12.99 2.21
CA ASP A 85 2.68 11.71 2.70
C ASP A 85 1.30 11.27 2.12
N TYR A 86 0.97 11.68 0.89
CA TYR A 86 -0.16 11.10 0.18
C TYR A 86 0.18 9.74 -0.40
N SER A 87 -0.79 8.84 -0.48
CA SER A 87 -0.60 7.54 -1.13
C SER A 87 -0.65 7.69 -2.65
N VAL A 88 0.35 7.13 -3.33
CA VAL A 88 0.39 7.09 -4.80
C VAL A 88 -0.58 6.00 -5.27
N PRO A 89 -1.52 6.29 -6.16
CA PRO A 89 -2.34 5.27 -6.79
C PRO A 89 -1.48 4.30 -7.60
N LEU A 90 -1.60 3.00 -7.33
CA LEU A 90 -0.80 1.97 -8.00
C LEU A 90 -1.71 0.93 -8.65
N ASP A 91 -1.27 0.44 -9.80
CA ASP A 91 -1.76 -0.80 -10.39
C ASP A 91 -0.97 -1.99 -9.83
N TYR A 92 -1.68 -2.96 -9.29
CA TYR A 92 -1.17 -4.19 -8.70
C TYR A 92 -1.38 -5.41 -9.60
N SER A 93 -2.13 -5.28 -10.69
CA SER A 93 -2.60 -6.38 -11.53
C SER A 93 -1.48 -7.19 -12.21
N GLN A 94 -0.29 -6.59 -12.33
CA GLN A 94 0.84 -7.20 -13.02
C GLN A 94 1.65 -8.18 -12.17
N ASP A 95 1.34 -8.33 -10.89
CA ASP A 95 2.02 -9.24 -10.00
C ASP A 95 1.13 -10.41 -9.59
N GLU A 96 1.63 -11.64 -9.78
CA GLU A 96 0.90 -12.87 -9.52
C GLU A 96 0.39 -13.00 -8.07
N VAL A 97 1.05 -12.36 -7.11
CA VAL A 97 0.62 -12.43 -5.70
C VAL A 97 -0.75 -11.79 -5.47
N PHE A 98 -1.20 -10.96 -6.40
CA PHE A 98 -2.51 -10.31 -6.36
C PHE A 98 -3.53 -10.96 -7.30
N SER A 99 -3.15 -11.94 -8.13
CA SER A 99 -4.03 -12.51 -9.16
C SER A 99 -5.33 -13.09 -8.59
N GLY A 100 -5.27 -13.79 -7.47
CA GLY A 100 -6.45 -14.34 -6.81
C GLY A 100 -7.43 -13.27 -6.29
N ILE A 101 -6.98 -12.06 -6.07
CA ILE A 101 -7.81 -10.90 -5.69
C ILE A 101 -8.51 -10.36 -6.93
N PHE A 102 -7.81 -10.32 -8.07
CA PHE A 102 -8.33 -9.79 -9.33
C PHE A 102 -9.25 -10.76 -10.08
N GLU A 103 -9.05 -12.08 -9.95
CA GLU A 103 -9.88 -13.09 -10.62
C GLU A 103 -11.36 -12.99 -10.23
N GLY A 104 -11.65 -12.58 -8.99
CA GLY A 104 -13.01 -12.30 -8.52
C GLY A 104 -13.61 -10.99 -9.05
N LEU A 105 -12.80 -10.10 -9.61
CA LEU A 105 -13.16 -8.76 -10.05
C LEU A 105 -13.23 -8.61 -11.57
N ASN A 106 -12.91 -9.66 -12.33
CA ASN A 106 -12.92 -9.65 -13.80
C ASN A 106 -14.31 -9.29 -14.34
N GLY A 107 -14.46 -8.04 -14.81
CA GLY A 107 -15.68 -7.49 -15.40
C GLY A 107 -16.32 -6.34 -14.64
N LEU A 108 -15.76 -5.92 -13.51
CA LEU A 108 -16.16 -4.72 -12.78
C LEU A 108 -15.05 -3.68 -12.90
N ASP A 109 -15.45 -2.44 -13.02
CA ASP A 109 -14.61 -1.27 -13.28
C ASP A 109 -13.26 -1.35 -12.52
N GLU A 110 -12.20 -1.70 -13.24
CA GLU A 110 -10.86 -2.00 -12.71
C GLU A 110 -10.21 -0.80 -12.00
N GLY A 111 -10.80 0.38 -12.16
CA GLY A 111 -10.20 1.63 -11.69
C GLY A 111 -10.56 2.02 -10.27
N SER A 112 -11.75 1.72 -9.79
CA SER A 112 -12.28 2.41 -8.60
C SER A 112 -11.95 1.73 -7.28
N ALA A 113 -11.95 0.42 -7.22
CA ALA A 113 -11.67 -0.34 -5.99
C ALA A 113 -10.22 -0.18 -5.50
N TYR A 114 -9.30 0.10 -6.41
CA TYR A 114 -7.86 0.21 -6.15
C TYR A 114 -7.37 1.65 -5.97
N ASN A 115 -7.95 2.59 -6.69
CA ASN A 115 -7.48 3.98 -6.74
C ASN A 115 -7.72 4.78 -5.45
N GLY A 116 -8.53 4.30 -4.55
CA GLY A 116 -8.83 4.99 -3.29
C GLY A 116 -8.10 4.45 -2.08
N ARG A 117 -7.33 3.37 -2.19
CA ARG A 117 -6.84 2.68 -1.01
C ARG A 117 -5.33 2.64 -0.96
N ASN A 118 -4.87 3.06 0.12
CA ASN A 118 -3.52 3.32 0.58
C ASN A 118 -2.54 2.14 0.51
N GLY A 119 -2.75 1.14 -0.34
CA GLY A 119 -1.87 -0.02 -0.51
C GLY A 119 -2.61 -1.35 -0.64
N MET A 120 -1.86 -2.45 -0.78
CA MET A 120 -2.40 -3.79 -1.00
C MET A 120 -1.74 -4.82 -0.07
N ALA A 121 -2.58 -5.69 0.51
CA ALA A 121 -2.14 -6.82 1.34
C ALA A 121 -1.97 -8.09 0.50
N PHE A 122 -0.95 -8.89 0.80
CA PHE A 122 -0.66 -10.17 0.14
C PHE A 122 0.04 -11.15 1.08
N SER A 123 0.15 -12.42 0.68
CA SER A 123 0.86 -13.45 1.43
C SER A 123 2.01 -14.02 0.62
N ASP A 124 2.92 -14.71 1.29
CA ASP A 124 4.07 -15.41 0.72
C ASP A 124 3.71 -16.74 0.01
N ALA A 125 2.44 -17.03 -0.22
CA ALA A 125 1.98 -18.32 -0.73
C ALA A 125 2.75 -18.82 -1.98
N LEU A 126 3.19 -17.89 -2.85
CA LEU A 126 3.93 -18.19 -4.07
C LEU A 126 5.46 -18.21 -3.89
N PHE A 127 5.99 -17.65 -2.80
CA PHE A 127 7.43 -17.43 -2.66
C PHE A 127 8.01 -17.71 -1.26
N ASN A 128 7.28 -18.45 -0.40
CA ASN A 128 7.71 -18.74 0.97
C ASN A 128 9.17 -19.19 1.04
N GLY A 129 9.97 -18.49 1.85
CA GLY A 129 11.39 -18.71 2.03
C GLY A 129 12.29 -18.26 0.87
N LYS A 130 11.74 -17.59 -0.13
CA LYS A 130 12.49 -17.19 -1.34
C LYS A 130 12.68 -15.69 -1.41
N ARG A 131 13.68 -15.30 -2.20
CA ARG A 131 13.80 -13.92 -2.65
C ARG A 131 12.73 -13.63 -3.69
N TYR A 132 11.98 -12.55 -3.46
CA TYR A 132 10.88 -12.14 -4.34
C TYR A 132 11.08 -10.72 -4.85
N THR A 133 10.60 -10.45 -6.05
CA THR A 133 10.58 -9.11 -6.64
C THR A 133 9.15 -8.75 -7.00
N LEU A 134 8.54 -7.94 -6.16
CA LEU A 134 7.20 -7.41 -6.34
C LEU A 134 7.20 -6.35 -7.45
N ARG A 135 6.18 -6.38 -8.32
CA ARG A 135 6.00 -5.46 -9.45
C ARG A 135 4.74 -4.64 -9.26
N LEU A 136 4.90 -3.34 -9.22
CA LEU A 136 3.81 -2.37 -9.07
C LEU A 136 3.98 -1.28 -10.11
N SER A 137 2.88 -0.69 -10.56
CA SER A 137 2.92 0.34 -11.58
C SER A 137 2.16 1.59 -11.16
N GLU A 138 2.75 2.75 -11.40
CA GLU A 138 2.12 4.06 -11.33
C GLU A 138 1.79 4.48 -12.75
N LEU A 139 0.49 4.51 -13.08
CA LEU A 139 0.00 4.89 -14.41
C LEU A 139 -0.27 6.40 -14.46
N PHE A 140 0.15 7.04 -15.54
CA PHE A 140 -0.09 8.46 -15.74
C PHE A 140 -0.12 8.81 -17.23
N SER A 141 -0.78 9.92 -17.54
CA SER A 141 -0.87 10.43 -18.90
C SER A 141 -0.07 11.74 -19.01
N GLY A 142 0.45 12.03 -20.19
CA GLY A 142 1.10 13.30 -20.49
C GLY A 142 2.63 13.27 -20.36
N ASP A 143 3.21 14.43 -20.12
CA ASP A 143 4.66 14.60 -20.05
C ASP A 143 5.23 14.09 -18.73
N VAL A 144 6.27 13.26 -18.80
CA VAL A 144 6.97 12.67 -17.64
C VAL A 144 7.46 13.75 -16.68
N SER A 145 7.90 14.89 -17.20
CA SER A 145 8.39 15.99 -16.38
C SER A 145 7.31 16.73 -15.60
N TRP A 146 6.05 16.63 -16.03
CA TRP A 146 4.92 17.14 -15.25
C TRP A 146 4.61 16.26 -14.04
N HIS A 147 4.80 14.95 -14.21
CA HIS A 147 4.48 13.96 -13.18
C HIS A 147 5.61 13.79 -12.14
N PHE A 148 6.88 13.82 -12.60
CA PHE A 148 8.04 13.59 -11.76
C PHE A 148 8.97 14.80 -11.57
N GLY A 149 8.56 16.01 -12.02
CA GLY A 149 9.41 17.18 -12.00
C GLY A 149 10.43 17.22 -13.14
N ARG A 150 11.06 18.36 -13.35
CA ARG A 150 12.08 18.56 -14.37
C ARG A 150 13.48 18.52 -13.77
N GLY A 151 14.41 17.87 -14.47
CA GLY A 151 15.82 17.87 -14.09
C GLY A 151 16.08 17.41 -12.66
N ASP A 152 16.82 18.21 -11.92
CA ASP A 152 17.24 17.88 -10.54
C ASP A 152 16.12 18.02 -9.49
N GLU A 153 14.93 18.50 -9.84
CA GLU A 153 13.84 18.65 -8.89
C GLU A 153 13.37 17.29 -8.39
N GLY A 154 13.00 16.39 -9.31
CA GLY A 154 12.49 15.08 -8.99
C GLY A 154 11.33 15.10 -8.00
N VAL A 155 10.68 13.99 -7.80
CA VAL A 155 9.62 13.83 -6.79
C VAL A 155 9.99 12.74 -5.78
N ARG A 156 9.57 12.94 -4.55
CA ARG A 156 9.78 11.95 -3.50
C ARG A 156 8.84 10.76 -3.69
N ARG A 157 9.40 9.56 -3.52
CA ARG A 157 8.65 8.30 -3.42
C ARG A 157 9.19 7.48 -2.26
N LYS A 158 8.35 7.25 -1.28
CA LYS A 158 8.65 6.46 -0.10
C LYS A 158 8.00 5.08 -0.25
N VAL A 159 8.80 4.08 -0.60
CA VAL A 159 8.35 2.70 -0.71
C VAL A 159 8.28 2.10 0.68
N GLN A 160 7.11 1.59 1.06
CA GLN A 160 6.82 1.02 2.37
C GLN A 160 6.38 -0.43 2.21
N LEU A 161 7.12 -1.34 2.82
CA LEU A 161 6.76 -2.74 2.96
C LEU A 161 6.52 -3.04 4.43
N TYR A 162 5.30 -3.42 4.75
CA TYR A 162 4.91 -3.83 6.09
C TYR A 162 4.88 -5.34 6.16
N SER A 163 5.56 -5.92 7.15
CA SER A 163 5.26 -7.26 7.62
C SER A 163 4.08 -7.13 8.57
N ILE A 164 2.97 -7.81 8.30
CA ILE A 164 1.74 -7.71 9.07
C ILE A 164 1.37 -9.07 9.67
N SER A 165 0.66 -9.07 10.79
CA SER A 165 0.17 -10.30 11.39
C SER A 165 -0.93 -10.94 10.55
N GLU A 166 -1.15 -12.26 10.72
CA GLU A 166 -2.26 -12.97 10.07
C GLU A 166 -3.61 -12.33 10.40
N GLY A 167 -3.81 -11.97 11.67
CA GLY A 167 -5.05 -11.31 12.10
C GLY A 167 -5.29 -10.01 11.36
N TYR A 168 -4.24 -9.21 11.18
CA TYR A 168 -4.36 -7.96 10.44
C TYR A 168 -4.60 -8.20 8.95
N PHE A 169 -3.92 -9.17 8.34
CA PHE A 169 -4.16 -9.55 6.95
C PHE A 169 -5.61 -9.99 6.72
N ARG A 170 -6.15 -10.86 7.58
CA ARG A 170 -7.55 -11.33 7.49
C ARG A 170 -8.56 -10.19 7.62
N TYR A 171 -8.27 -9.24 8.50
CA TYR A 171 -9.11 -8.06 8.67
C TYR A 171 -9.10 -7.15 7.43
N LEU A 172 -7.91 -6.86 6.87
CA LEU A 172 -7.78 -6.07 5.65
C LEU A 172 -8.48 -6.74 4.46
N SER A 173 -8.33 -8.05 4.32
CA SER A 173 -9.02 -8.84 3.29
C SER A 173 -10.55 -8.79 3.46
N GLY A 174 -11.04 -8.81 4.70
CA GLY A 174 -12.46 -8.64 5.00
C GLY A 174 -12.98 -7.27 4.59
N ILE A 175 -12.27 -6.18 4.96
CA ILE A 175 -12.65 -4.82 4.55
C ILE A 175 -12.70 -4.70 3.03
N PHE A 176 -11.71 -5.26 2.33
CA PHE A 176 -11.68 -5.24 0.88
C PHE A 176 -12.93 -5.92 0.27
N ASN A 177 -13.35 -7.06 0.82
CA ASN A 177 -14.54 -7.80 0.37
C ASN A 177 -15.86 -7.09 0.75
N GLU A 178 -15.85 -6.19 1.73
CA GLU A 178 -17.00 -5.40 2.14
C GLU A 178 -17.19 -4.12 1.31
N ASP A 179 -16.22 -3.76 0.47
CA ASP A 179 -16.35 -2.58 -0.38
C ASP A 179 -17.63 -2.64 -1.23
N GLU A 180 -18.31 -1.49 -1.35
CA GLU A 180 -19.58 -1.40 -2.10
C GLU A 180 -19.43 -1.79 -3.56
N GLU A 181 -18.26 -1.62 -4.12
CA GLU A 181 -17.90 -1.96 -5.50
C GLU A 181 -17.37 -3.39 -5.64
N SER A 182 -17.20 -4.14 -4.53
CA SER A 182 -16.70 -5.51 -4.60
C SER A 182 -17.72 -6.44 -5.27
N PHE A 183 -17.22 -7.37 -6.08
CA PHE A 183 -18.05 -8.40 -6.71
C PHE A 183 -18.86 -9.21 -5.68
N ASN A 184 -18.26 -9.50 -4.52
CA ASN A 184 -18.92 -10.22 -3.46
C ASN A 184 -20.15 -9.46 -2.94
N ARG A 185 -20.08 -8.14 -2.76
CA ARG A 185 -21.21 -7.33 -2.31
C ARG A 185 -22.34 -7.29 -3.35
N GLN A 186 -21.99 -7.30 -4.64
CA GLN A 186 -23.01 -7.42 -5.69
C GLN A 186 -23.70 -8.78 -5.63
N LEU A 187 -22.99 -9.88 -5.42
CA LEU A 187 -23.57 -11.20 -5.22
C LEU A 187 -24.47 -11.26 -3.97
N VAL A 188 -24.03 -10.63 -2.88
CA VAL A 188 -24.84 -10.51 -1.65
C VAL A 188 -26.14 -9.75 -1.94
N SER A 189 -26.10 -8.65 -2.69
CA SER A 189 -27.27 -7.82 -3.00
C SER A 189 -28.35 -8.57 -3.79
N VAL A 190 -27.95 -9.58 -4.56
CA VAL A 190 -28.88 -10.46 -5.34
C VAL A 190 -29.12 -11.82 -4.67
N GLY A 191 -28.63 -12.02 -3.45
CA GLY A 191 -28.85 -13.24 -2.67
C GLY A 191 -28.02 -14.45 -3.12
N LEU A 192 -26.95 -14.26 -3.89
CA LEU A 192 -26.07 -15.33 -4.39
C LEU A 192 -24.83 -15.55 -3.50
N SER A 193 -24.61 -14.74 -2.49
CA SER A 193 -23.54 -14.89 -1.49
C SER A 193 -24.02 -14.43 -0.12
N GLU A 194 -23.35 -14.91 0.93
CA GLU A 194 -23.55 -14.41 2.29
C GLU A 194 -22.74 -13.12 2.51
N PRO A 195 -23.23 -12.18 3.34
CA PRO A 195 -22.46 -10.99 3.70
C PRO A 195 -21.09 -11.38 4.32
N PRO A 196 -19.98 -10.75 3.91
CA PRO A 196 -18.69 -11.03 4.50
C PRO A 196 -18.72 -10.68 5.99
N THR A 197 -18.11 -11.54 6.80
CA THR A 197 -17.93 -11.27 8.23
C THR A 197 -16.54 -10.71 8.46
N LEU A 198 -16.45 -9.50 9.00
CA LEU A 198 -15.15 -8.94 9.37
C LEU A 198 -14.48 -9.81 10.43
N PHE A 199 -13.22 -10.12 10.18
CA PHE A 199 -12.40 -10.84 11.14
C PHE A 199 -12.22 -10.02 12.42
N THR A 200 -12.35 -10.67 13.56
CA THR A 200 -12.06 -10.09 14.88
C THR A 200 -11.20 -11.06 15.71
N ASN A 201 -10.21 -10.53 16.41
CA ASN A 201 -9.47 -11.25 17.45
C ASN A 201 -9.71 -10.63 18.84
N VAL A 202 -10.77 -9.84 18.98
CA VAL A 202 -11.18 -9.21 20.22
C VAL A 202 -12.32 -10.02 20.87
N LYS A 203 -12.07 -10.61 22.02
CA LYS A 203 -13.09 -11.27 22.84
C LYS A 203 -13.95 -10.21 23.55
N ASN A 204 -15.25 -10.41 23.57
CA ASN A 204 -16.25 -9.48 24.14
C ASN A 204 -16.22 -8.09 23.52
N GLY A 205 -15.91 -8.01 22.22
CA GLY A 205 -15.88 -6.78 21.43
C GLY A 205 -15.76 -7.05 19.94
N THR A 206 -15.64 -5.99 19.17
CA THR A 206 -15.41 -6.02 17.73
C THR A 206 -14.12 -5.28 17.37
N GLY A 207 -13.59 -5.52 16.17
CA GLY A 207 -12.35 -4.93 15.70
C GLY A 207 -11.15 -5.86 15.90
N ILE A 208 -9.95 -5.32 15.77
CA ILE A 208 -8.73 -6.11 15.87
C ILE A 208 -7.67 -5.44 16.74
N VAL A 209 -6.81 -6.26 17.31
CA VAL A 209 -5.45 -5.92 17.70
C VAL A 209 -4.56 -6.40 16.56
N GLY A 210 -3.98 -5.48 15.78
CA GLY A 210 -3.15 -5.80 14.63
C GLY A 210 -1.70 -5.38 14.88
N SER A 211 -0.76 -6.27 14.63
CA SER A 211 0.67 -6.02 14.77
C SER A 211 1.34 -5.90 13.41
N LEU A 212 2.29 -5.00 13.31
CA LEU A 212 3.05 -4.78 12.08
C LEU A 212 4.49 -4.32 12.35
N GLN A 213 5.36 -4.56 11.39
CA GLN A 213 6.68 -3.95 11.32
C GLN A 213 6.88 -3.31 9.94
N LEU A 214 7.56 -2.18 9.88
CA LEU A 214 7.67 -1.36 8.69
C LEU A 214 9.12 -1.28 8.20
N ALA A 215 9.36 -1.70 6.95
CA ALA A 215 10.56 -1.38 6.19
C ALA A 215 10.27 -0.23 5.22
N VAL A 216 11.19 0.73 5.15
CA VAL A 216 11.05 1.93 4.31
C VAL A 216 12.30 2.12 3.46
N LYS A 217 12.08 2.45 2.19
CA LYS A 217 13.09 3.04 1.31
C LYS A 217 12.57 4.37 0.78
N ASP A 218 13.35 5.41 1.00
CA ASP A 218 12.99 6.79 0.66
C ASP A 218 13.87 7.29 -0.48
N TYR A 219 13.25 7.61 -1.60
CA TYR A 219 13.92 7.99 -2.82
C TYR A 219 13.39 9.30 -3.37
N ARG A 220 14.21 9.93 -4.19
CA ARG A 220 13.83 10.92 -5.17
C ARG A 220 13.82 10.26 -6.54
N VAL A 221 12.70 10.29 -7.23
CA VAL A 221 12.59 9.86 -8.63
C VAL A 221 12.96 11.03 -9.51
N VAL A 222 13.98 10.85 -10.33
CA VAL A 222 14.54 11.88 -11.20
C VAL A 222 14.37 11.47 -12.64
N VAL A 223 13.92 12.42 -13.47
CA VAL A 223 13.74 12.23 -14.92
C VAL A 223 15.03 12.60 -15.64
N SER A 224 15.49 11.76 -16.56
CA SER A 224 16.62 12.08 -17.42
C SER A 224 16.37 13.36 -18.22
N ALA A 225 17.43 14.07 -18.64
CA ALA A 225 17.31 15.30 -19.41
C ALA A 225 16.53 15.14 -20.73
N ARG A 226 16.46 13.92 -21.27
CA ARG A 226 15.70 13.58 -22.46
C ARG A 226 14.23 13.22 -22.18
N GLY A 227 13.84 13.08 -20.92
CA GLY A 227 12.48 12.65 -20.54
C GLY A 227 12.16 11.18 -20.81
N THR A 228 13.16 10.34 -21.07
CA THR A 228 12.99 8.95 -21.51
C THR A 228 13.31 7.90 -20.45
N GLU A 229 13.94 8.30 -19.35
CA GLU A 229 14.39 7.38 -18.31
C GLU A 229 14.13 7.96 -16.93
N LEU A 230 13.84 7.08 -15.98
CA LEU A 230 13.74 7.40 -14.55
C LEU A 230 14.92 6.78 -13.80
N SER A 231 15.41 7.51 -12.83
CA SER A 231 16.41 7.02 -11.89
C SER A 231 15.99 7.28 -10.45
N LEU A 232 16.49 6.45 -9.53
CA LEU A 232 16.28 6.63 -8.10
C LEU A 232 17.54 7.20 -7.47
N GLU A 233 17.38 8.33 -6.80
CA GLU A 233 18.39 8.91 -5.96
C GLU A 233 17.95 8.80 -4.50
N LYS A 234 18.91 8.73 -3.58
CA LYS A 234 18.60 8.76 -2.15
C LYS A 234 17.93 10.10 -1.83
N TYR A 235 16.74 10.03 -1.20
CA TYR A 235 16.11 11.25 -0.72
C TYR A 235 16.93 11.88 0.41
N VAL A 236 17.28 13.15 0.25
CA VAL A 236 17.90 13.98 1.27
C VAL A 236 16.92 15.10 1.56
N PRO A 237 16.39 15.22 2.80
CA PRO A 237 15.52 16.33 3.15
C PRO A 237 16.25 17.66 2.90
N ARG A 238 15.60 18.57 2.18
CA ARG A 238 16.13 19.93 2.05
C ARG A 238 16.00 20.63 3.41
N GLU A 239 17.07 21.30 3.85
CA GLU A 239 16.95 22.25 4.96
C GLU A 239 15.95 23.33 4.56
N ARG A 240 14.92 23.53 5.38
CA ARG A 240 13.96 24.61 5.16
C ARG A 240 14.68 25.95 5.26
N LYS A 241 14.61 26.72 4.19
CA LYS A 241 15.03 28.13 4.23
C LYS A 241 13.88 28.96 4.81
N GLU A 242 14.23 29.92 5.64
CA GLU A 242 13.28 30.93 6.14
C GLU A 242 12.68 31.65 4.93
N GLY A 243 11.36 31.47 4.69
CA GLY A 243 10.65 31.99 3.53
C GLY A 243 10.04 30.94 2.57
N ASP A 244 10.31 29.66 2.77
CA ASP A 244 9.62 28.61 2.01
C ASP A 244 8.14 28.62 2.37
N PHE A 245 7.27 28.79 1.36
CA PHE A 245 5.83 28.72 1.53
C PHE A 245 5.45 27.39 2.20
N ILE A 246 4.76 27.48 3.31
CA ILE A 246 4.10 26.34 3.91
C ILE A 246 2.87 26.09 3.04
N ASP A 247 2.91 25.07 2.19
CA ASP A 247 1.67 24.46 1.71
C ASP A 247 0.90 24.08 2.98
N GLY A 248 -0.23 24.77 3.18
CA GLY A 248 -0.93 24.79 4.45
C GLY A 248 -1.20 23.40 4.98
N PRO A 249 -1.26 23.24 6.31
CA PRO A 249 -1.57 21.97 6.92
C PRO A 249 -2.90 21.49 6.37
N SER A 250 -2.90 20.29 5.81
CA SER A 250 -4.13 19.56 5.56
C SER A 250 -5.04 19.77 6.77
N THR A 251 -6.20 20.32 6.53
CA THR A 251 -7.21 20.67 7.52
C THR A 251 -7.41 19.49 8.48
N ILE A 252 -6.86 19.60 9.68
CA ILE A 252 -7.20 18.71 10.78
C ILE A 252 -8.68 18.97 11.05
N TYR A 253 -9.53 18.03 10.66
CA TYR A 253 -10.93 18.04 10.98
C TYR A 253 -11.07 18.07 12.52
N ARG A 254 -11.36 19.22 13.08
CA ARG A 254 -11.80 19.35 14.48
C ARG A 254 -13.31 19.12 14.49
N PRO A 255 -13.81 18.04 15.12
CA PRO A 255 -15.25 17.89 15.29
C PRO A 255 -15.76 19.07 16.12
N SER A 256 -16.75 19.79 15.57
CA SER A 256 -17.44 20.86 16.28
C SER A 256 -18.10 20.28 17.53
N LYS A 257 -17.75 20.81 18.70
CA LYS A 257 -18.50 20.55 19.94
C LYS A 257 -19.92 21.08 19.75
N ARG A 258 -20.89 20.20 19.74
CA ARG A 258 -22.27 20.48 20.12
C ARG A 258 -22.57 19.82 21.44
#